data_bf7e2da636aabc32ddb8ea92cb06d6cb
#
_entry.id   bf7e2da636aabc32ddb8ea92cb06d6cb
#
_cell.length_a   1.000
_cell.length_b   1.000
_cell.length_c   1.000
_cell.angle_alpha   90.00
_cell.angle_beta   90.00
_cell.angle_gamma   90.00
#
_symmetry.space_group_name_H-M   'P 1'
#
loop_
_entity.id
_entity.type
_entity.pdbx_description
1 polymer ?
#
loop_
_entity_poly.entity_id
_entity_poly.type
_entity_poly.pdbx_seq_one_letter_code
_entity_poly.pdbx_strand_id
1 'polypeptide(L)'
;MAVYSLEPVEVPHIDTKYRTIKTKLPVPESLPIFEQLKKSEPQSMMGQPPIIWHKAEDFIVSDPWGNRWIDWSSCVLVSNAGHGAEEVKQALREVIDQSLLSTYVFVHERRAQLTSMLQALAPKPDDYTVFLLSTGSEATE
;
A
#
# COMPACT_ATOMS: atom_id res chain seq x y z
N MET A 1 -16.81 -12.78 -7.27
CA MET A 1 -15.68 -12.47 -6.40
C MET A 1 -15.59 -13.57 -5.35
N ALA A 2 -14.43 -14.13 -5.08
CA ALA A 2 -14.29 -15.14 -4.02
C ALA A 2 -14.55 -14.47 -2.67
N VAL A 3 -15.51 -14.99 -1.92
CA VAL A 3 -15.78 -14.54 -0.56
C VAL A 3 -14.97 -15.45 0.36
N TYR A 4 -13.99 -14.90 1.06
CA TYR A 4 -13.22 -15.64 2.04
C TYR A 4 -14.05 -15.93 3.29
N SER A 5 -13.93 -17.15 3.83
CA SER A 5 -14.52 -17.48 5.13
C SER A 5 -13.88 -16.67 6.25
N LEU A 6 -14.70 -16.18 7.16
CA LEU A 6 -14.24 -15.57 8.41
C LEU A 6 -14.24 -16.57 9.58
N GLU A 7 -14.45 -17.86 9.33
CA GLU A 7 -14.35 -18.91 10.33
C GLU A 7 -12.87 -19.25 10.57
N PRO A 8 -12.32 -19.06 11.79
CA PRO A 8 -10.93 -19.38 12.08
C PRO A 8 -10.67 -20.88 12.03
N VAL A 9 -9.74 -21.28 11.19
CA VAL A 9 -9.32 -22.67 11.05
C VAL A 9 -7.86 -22.85 11.46
N GLU A 10 -7.53 -24.03 11.97
CA GLU A 10 -6.15 -24.42 12.20
C GLU A 10 -5.44 -24.54 10.85
N VAL A 11 -4.24 -23.99 10.79
CA VAL A 11 -3.38 -24.06 9.61
C VAL A 11 -1.99 -24.54 10.01
N PRO A 12 -1.21 -25.14 9.12
CA PRO A 12 0.15 -25.55 9.43
C PRO A 12 1.00 -24.40 9.95
N HIS A 13 1.70 -24.62 11.05
CA HIS A 13 2.70 -23.68 11.55
C HIS A 13 3.81 -23.52 10.51
N ILE A 14 4.15 -22.28 10.19
CA ILE A 14 5.21 -21.93 9.25
C ILE A 14 6.18 -21.00 9.97
N ASP A 15 7.47 -21.34 9.87
CA ASP A 15 8.53 -20.47 10.37
C ASP A 15 9.71 -20.53 9.40
N THR A 16 9.77 -19.55 8.51
CA THR A 16 10.83 -19.39 7.50
C THR A 16 11.40 -17.99 7.58
N LYS A 17 12.47 -17.73 6.85
CA LYS A 17 13.10 -16.39 6.78
C LYS A 17 12.09 -15.28 6.44
N TYR A 18 11.15 -15.55 5.54
CA TYR A 18 10.27 -14.50 4.98
C TYR A 18 8.79 -14.70 5.31
N ARG A 19 8.38 -15.86 5.78
CA ARG A 19 6.99 -16.17 6.10
C ARG A 19 6.89 -16.87 7.44
N THR A 20 5.95 -16.40 8.27
CA THR A 20 5.68 -16.99 9.59
C THR A 20 4.18 -17.07 9.79
N ILE A 21 3.65 -18.25 10.14
CA ILE A 21 2.25 -18.45 10.52
C ILE A 21 2.23 -19.17 11.85
N LYS A 22 1.68 -18.50 12.87
CA LYS A 22 1.67 -18.96 14.28
C LYS A 22 0.26 -19.14 14.86
N THR A 23 -0.74 -18.64 14.16
CA THR A 23 -2.12 -18.60 14.66
C THR A 23 -3.06 -19.32 13.72
N LYS A 24 -4.30 -19.52 14.15
CA LYS A 24 -5.43 -19.81 13.24
C LYS A 24 -5.56 -18.71 12.22
N LEU A 25 -6.17 -19.01 11.08
CA LEU A 25 -6.48 -18.01 10.05
C LEU A 25 -7.97 -18.10 9.65
N PRO A 26 -8.68 -16.97 9.53
CA PRO A 26 -8.25 -15.64 10.04
C PRO A 26 -7.99 -15.69 11.56
N VAL A 27 -7.19 -14.76 12.03
CA VAL A 27 -6.87 -14.66 13.46
C VAL A 27 -8.15 -14.35 14.24
N PRO A 28 -8.53 -15.12 15.28
CA PRO A 28 -9.79 -14.89 16.00
C PRO A 28 -9.96 -13.47 16.51
N GLU A 29 -8.92 -12.86 17.01
CA GLU A 29 -8.91 -11.50 17.54
C GLU A 29 -9.08 -10.43 16.43
N SER A 30 -8.91 -10.79 15.16
CA SER A 30 -9.14 -9.89 14.02
C SER A 30 -10.62 -9.80 13.61
N LEU A 31 -11.47 -10.74 14.00
CA LEU A 31 -12.85 -10.82 13.56
C LEU A 31 -13.68 -9.57 13.84
N PRO A 32 -13.57 -8.89 15.00
CA PRO A 32 -14.29 -7.64 15.25
C PRO A 32 -13.95 -6.53 14.23
N ILE A 33 -12.73 -6.51 13.71
CA ILE A 33 -12.30 -5.54 12.69
C ILE A 33 -13.03 -5.81 11.37
N PHE A 34 -13.08 -7.07 10.93
CA PHE A 34 -13.80 -7.45 9.71
C PHE A 34 -15.30 -7.19 9.83
N GLU A 35 -15.89 -7.49 10.97
CA GLU A 35 -17.31 -7.19 11.23
C GLU A 35 -17.61 -5.70 11.21
N GLN A 36 -16.68 -4.86 11.68
CA GLN A 36 -16.81 -3.42 11.61
C GLN A 36 -16.72 -2.93 10.15
N LEU A 37 -15.75 -3.39 9.39
CA LEU A 37 -15.58 -3.03 7.96
C LEU A 37 -16.79 -3.48 7.15
N LYS A 38 -17.33 -4.67 7.41
CA LYS A 38 -18.54 -5.17 6.73
C LYS A 38 -19.77 -4.27 6.93
N LYS A 39 -19.83 -3.52 8.03
CA LYS A 39 -20.92 -2.56 8.30
C LYS A 39 -20.67 -1.18 7.69
N SER A 40 -19.42 -0.80 7.47
CA SER A 40 -19.04 0.57 7.12
C SER A 40 -18.46 0.73 5.70
N GLU A 41 -18.06 -0.36 5.04
CA GLU A 41 -17.50 -0.34 3.69
C GLU A 41 -18.44 -0.97 2.66
N PRO A 42 -18.36 -0.54 1.40
CA PRO A 42 -19.11 -1.17 0.32
C PRO A 42 -18.63 -2.61 0.06
N GLN A 43 -19.52 -3.46 -0.39
CA GLN A 43 -19.24 -4.88 -0.67
C GLN A 43 -18.08 -5.09 -1.66
N SER A 44 -17.83 -4.14 -2.55
CA SER A 44 -16.70 -4.18 -3.50
C SER A 44 -15.33 -4.23 -2.83
N MET A 45 -15.20 -3.75 -1.58
CA MET A 45 -13.95 -3.78 -0.80
C MET A 45 -13.74 -5.09 -0.05
N MET A 46 -14.72 -5.98 -0.01
CA MET A 46 -14.70 -7.20 0.82
C MET A 46 -14.07 -8.44 0.13
N GLY A 47 -13.49 -8.27 -1.04
CA GLY A 47 -12.88 -9.38 -1.79
C GLY A 47 -11.43 -9.71 -1.41
N GLN A 48 -10.90 -9.11 -0.35
CA GLN A 48 -9.52 -9.28 0.07
C GLN A 48 -9.34 -10.46 1.03
N PRO A 49 -8.16 -11.12 1.06
CA PRO A 49 -7.85 -12.11 2.09
C PRO A 49 -8.03 -11.55 3.50
N PRO A 50 -8.57 -12.31 4.45
CA PRO A 50 -8.85 -11.84 5.80
C PRO A 50 -7.58 -11.79 6.67
N ILE A 51 -6.67 -10.92 6.30
CA ILE A 51 -5.37 -10.67 6.94
C ILE A 51 -5.32 -9.21 7.35
N ILE A 52 -4.96 -8.92 8.59
CA ILE A 52 -4.75 -7.54 9.08
C ILE A 52 -3.31 -7.13 8.79
N TRP A 53 -3.14 -6.08 8.01
CA TRP A 53 -1.85 -5.45 7.81
C TRP A 53 -1.58 -4.45 8.92
N HIS A 54 -0.58 -4.70 9.73
CA HIS A 54 -0.18 -3.84 10.85
C HIS A 54 1.16 -3.15 10.60
N LYS A 55 2.13 -3.88 10.08
CA LYS A 55 3.45 -3.36 9.70
C LYS A 55 3.86 -3.94 8.36
N ALA A 56 4.65 -3.18 7.63
CA ALA A 56 5.25 -3.64 6.40
C ALA A 56 6.68 -3.14 6.28
N GLU A 57 7.55 -3.95 5.66
CA GLU A 57 8.94 -3.63 5.38
C GLU A 57 9.36 -4.38 4.13
N ASP A 58 9.92 -3.66 3.16
CA ASP A 58 10.32 -4.18 1.86
C ASP A 58 9.16 -4.94 1.17
N PHE A 59 9.19 -6.25 1.09
CA PHE A 59 8.13 -7.10 0.52
C PHE A 59 7.40 -7.93 1.59
N ILE A 60 7.60 -7.63 2.86
CA ILE A 60 6.99 -8.37 3.98
C ILE A 60 5.92 -7.53 4.64
N VAL A 61 4.76 -8.13 4.89
CA VAL A 61 3.71 -7.57 5.73
C VAL A 61 3.50 -8.45 6.95
N SER A 62 3.12 -7.85 8.07
CA SER A 62 2.88 -8.56 9.33
C SER A 62 1.63 -8.05 10.02
N ASP A 63 0.99 -8.94 10.76
CA ASP A 63 -0.12 -8.61 11.65
C ASP A 63 0.37 -8.34 13.10
N PRO A 64 -0.53 -7.92 14.01
CA PRO A 64 -0.17 -7.71 15.42
C PRO A 64 0.11 -9.01 16.19
N TRP A 65 -0.27 -10.17 15.65
CA TRP A 65 -0.22 -11.48 16.32
C TRP A 65 0.99 -12.32 15.95
N GLY A 66 1.92 -11.74 15.18
CA GLY A 66 3.21 -12.34 14.85
C GLY A 66 3.20 -13.20 13.59
N ASN A 67 2.13 -13.17 12.80
CA ASN A 67 2.18 -13.73 11.47
C ASN A 67 2.86 -12.77 10.50
N ARG A 68 3.54 -13.32 9.50
CA ARG A 68 4.24 -12.60 8.45
C ARG A 68 3.96 -13.25 7.10
N TRP A 69 3.75 -12.42 6.09
CA TRP A 69 3.49 -12.83 4.72
C TRP A 69 4.40 -12.10 3.75
N ILE A 70 4.64 -12.73 2.61
CA ILE A 70 5.25 -12.09 1.45
C ILE A 70 4.13 -11.38 0.69
N ASP A 71 4.26 -10.08 0.48
CA ASP A 71 3.35 -9.32 -0.37
C ASP A 71 3.73 -9.49 -1.85
N TRP A 72 3.16 -10.50 -2.48
CA TRP A 72 3.33 -10.75 -3.92
C TRP A 72 2.58 -9.76 -4.80
N SER A 73 1.67 -8.97 -4.23
CA SER A 73 0.88 -7.99 -4.96
C SER A 73 1.54 -6.63 -5.07
N SER A 74 2.61 -6.37 -4.30
CA SER A 74 3.19 -5.03 -4.14
C SER A 74 2.12 -3.98 -3.78
N CYS A 75 1.24 -4.32 -2.83
CA CYS A 75 0.07 -3.47 -2.48
C CYS A 75 -0.76 -3.10 -3.73
N VAL A 76 -1.06 -4.08 -4.57
CA VAL A 76 -1.75 -3.91 -5.87
C VAL A 76 -0.96 -2.97 -6.80
N LEU A 77 0.32 -3.30 -7.01
CA LEU A 77 1.26 -2.66 -7.94
C LEU A 77 1.68 -1.20 -7.60
N VAL A 78 1.49 -0.77 -6.35
CA VAL A 78 1.86 0.60 -5.93
C VAL A 78 3.11 0.67 -5.06
N SER A 79 3.57 -0.45 -4.47
CA SER A 79 4.74 -0.49 -3.60
C SER A 79 6.00 -0.97 -4.34
N ASN A 80 6.27 -0.46 -5.54
CA ASN A 80 7.38 -0.91 -6.39
C ASN A 80 8.78 -0.63 -5.79
N ALA A 81 8.89 0.36 -4.91
CA ALA A 81 10.13 0.66 -4.18
C ALA A 81 10.30 -0.18 -2.91
N GLY A 82 9.36 -1.10 -2.64
CA GLY A 82 9.23 -1.81 -1.37
C GLY A 82 8.45 -1.00 -0.32
N HIS A 83 7.88 -1.72 0.65
CA HIS A 83 7.21 -1.07 1.77
C HIS A 83 8.21 -0.35 2.66
N GLY A 84 7.96 0.92 2.91
CA GLY A 84 8.74 1.70 3.85
C GLY A 84 10.18 1.96 3.42
N ALA A 85 10.46 2.09 2.11
CA ALA A 85 11.77 2.47 1.59
C ALA A 85 12.29 3.74 2.30
N GLU A 86 13.53 3.70 2.78
CA GLU A 86 14.05 4.74 3.68
C GLU A 86 14.16 6.09 2.97
N GLU A 87 14.46 6.10 1.69
CA GLU A 87 14.52 7.32 0.87
C GLU A 87 13.16 8.01 0.79
N VAL A 88 12.08 7.23 0.65
CA VAL A 88 10.70 7.74 0.63
C VAL A 88 10.32 8.30 2.00
N LYS A 89 10.63 7.56 3.07
CA LYS A 89 10.39 8.03 4.45
C LYS A 89 11.13 9.31 4.76
N GLN A 90 12.39 9.42 4.32
CA GLN A 90 13.20 10.62 4.53
C GLN A 90 12.59 11.82 3.79
N ALA A 91 12.21 11.66 2.52
CA ALA A 91 11.57 12.72 1.76
C ALA A 91 10.24 13.19 2.39
N LEU A 92 9.46 12.25 2.94
CA LEU A 92 8.22 12.59 3.66
C LEU A 92 8.49 13.35 4.97
N ARG A 93 9.51 12.95 5.76
CA ARG A 93 9.90 13.67 6.97
C ARG A 93 10.27 15.12 6.67
N GLU A 94 11.08 15.35 5.63
CA GLU A 94 11.46 16.71 5.21
C GLU A 94 10.24 17.57 4.83
N VAL A 95 9.24 17.01 4.14
CA VAL A 95 8.01 17.74 3.80
C VAL A 95 7.19 18.04 5.06
N ILE A 96 7.09 17.10 5.99
CA ILE A 96 6.38 17.28 7.26
C ILE A 96 7.03 18.41 8.06
N ASP A 97 8.34 18.43 8.16
CA ASP A 97 9.12 19.43 8.90
C ASP A 97 8.97 20.85 8.30
N GLN A 98 8.73 20.94 6.99
CA GLN A 98 8.41 22.20 6.31
C GLN A 98 6.98 22.69 6.55
N SER A 99 6.11 21.85 7.13
CA SER A 99 4.67 22.15 7.38
C SER A 99 3.83 22.46 6.12
N LEU A 100 4.38 22.25 4.93
CA LEU A 100 3.72 22.51 3.65
C LEU A 100 3.20 21.19 3.04
N LEU A 101 2.09 20.69 3.58
CA LEU A 101 1.53 19.39 3.21
C LEU A 101 0.63 19.41 1.97
N SER A 102 0.24 20.59 1.52
CA SER A 102 -0.54 20.74 0.28
C SER A 102 -0.24 22.06 -0.40
N THR A 103 -0.20 22.06 -1.71
CA THR A 103 0.00 23.26 -2.53
C THR A 103 -1.13 23.49 -3.53
N TYR A 104 -1.96 22.46 -3.78
CA TYR A 104 -3.02 22.46 -4.79
C TYR A 104 -2.50 22.97 -6.14
N VAL A 105 -2.98 24.11 -6.65
CA VAL A 105 -2.55 24.70 -7.93
C VAL A 105 -1.29 25.57 -7.83
N PHE A 106 -0.87 25.92 -6.62
CA PHE A 106 0.28 26.80 -6.43
C PHE A 106 1.59 26.15 -6.83
N VAL A 107 2.54 26.95 -7.30
CA VAL A 107 3.85 26.46 -7.77
C VAL A 107 4.64 25.90 -6.59
N HIS A 108 5.29 24.75 -6.83
CA HIS A 108 6.16 24.09 -5.86
C HIS A 108 7.39 23.49 -6.54
N GLU A 109 8.55 23.71 -5.95
CA GLU A 109 9.85 23.27 -6.50
C GLU A 109 9.90 21.76 -6.78
N ARG A 110 9.46 20.94 -5.84
CA ARG A 110 9.46 19.47 -6.00
C ARG A 110 8.52 19.01 -7.12
N ARG A 111 7.41 19.72 -7.34
CA ARG A 111 6.52 19.43 -8.47
C ARG A 111 7.21 19.76 -9.79
N ALA A 112 7.92 20.88 -9.89
CA ALA A 112 8.67 21.26 -11.08
C ALA A 112 9.79 20.24 -11.37
N GLN A 113 10.52 19.79 -10.34
CA GLN A 113 11.54 18.73 -10.47
C GLN A 113 10.92 17.42 -10.95
N LEU A 114 9.83 16.94 -10.34
CA LEU A 114 9.17 15.71 -10.71
C LEU A 114 8.67 15.73 -12.16
N THR A 115 7.98 16.81 -12.56
CA THR A 115 7.46 16.92 -13.92
C THR A 115 8.57 16.97 -14.95
N SER A 116 9.68 17.66 -14.67
CA SER A 116 10.87 17.68 -15.54
C SER A 116 11.52 16.29 -15.67
N MET A 117 11.66 15.57 -14.56
CA MET A 117 12.21 14.21 -14.58
C MET A 117 11.32 13.23 -15.36
N LEU A 118 10.00 13.29 -15.18
CA LEU A 118 9.06 12.44 -15.91
C LEU A 118 9.05 12.77 -17.41
N GLN A 119 9.08 14.05 -17.75
CA GLN A 119 9.15 14.49 -19.16
C GLN A 119 10.43 13.98 -19.84
N ALA A 120 11.57 14.01 -19.16
CA ALA A 120 12.83 13.51 -19.69
C ALA A 120 12.84 12.00 -20.02
N LEU A 121 11.92 11.22 -19.43
CA LEU A 121 11.75 9.79 -19.72
C LEU A 121 10.91 9.52 -20.97
N ALA A 122 10.25 10.54 -21.53
CA ALA A 122 9.45 10.38 -22.74
C ALA A 122 10.35 10.15 -23.98
N PRO A 123 9.88 9.39 -24.98
CA PRO A 123 10.66 9.11 -26.20
C PRO A 123 11.12 10.36 -26.96
N LYS A 124 10.34 11.44 -26.86
CA LYS A 124 10.63 12.77 -27.40
C LYS A 124 10.18 13.80 -26.35
N PRO A 125 11.05 14.15 -25.39
CA PRO A 125 10.68 14.98 -24.25
C PRO A 125 9.93 16.26 -24.61
N ASP A 126 10.35 16.95 -25.66
CA ASP A 126 9.75 18.24 -26.09
C ASP A 126 8.32 18.11 -26.64
N ASP A 127 7.91 16.91 -27.04
CA ASP A 127 6.55 16.65 -27.57
C ASP A 127 5.54 16.33 -26.44
N TYR A 128 5.99 16.24 -25.17
CA TYR A 128 5.16 15.81 -24.06
C TYR A 128 5.10 16.84 -22.93
N THR A 129 3.97 16.88 -22.27
CA THR A 129 3.80 17.56 -20.98
C THR A 129 3.34 16.57 -19.92
N VAL A 130 3.59 16.87 -18.64
CA VAL A 130 3.23 16.01 -17.52
C VAL A 130 2.05 16.61 -16.78
N PHE A 131 0.98 15.83 -16.66
CA PHE A 131 -0.17 16.17 -15.82
C PHE A 131 -0.25 15.16 -14.67
N LEU A 132 -0.13 15.65 -13.44
CA LEU A 132 -0.18 14.82 -12.23
C LEU A 132 -1.62 14.71 -11.74
N LEU A 133 -2.07 13.48 -11.53
CA LEU A 133 -3.41 13.13 -11.08
C LEU A 133 -3.35 12.32 -9.79
N SER A 134 -4.49 12.23 -9.07
CA SER A 134 -4.53 11.63 -7.74
C SER A 134 -4.65 10.11 -7.76
N THR A 135 -5.14 9.53 -8.86
CA THR A 135 -5.37 8.09 -8.99
C THR A 135 -4.89 7.55 -10.33
N GLY A 136 -4.58 6.25 -10.36
CA GLY A 136 -4.23 5.56 -11.60
C GLY A 136 -5.39 5.53 -12.61
N SER A 137 -6.63 5.47 -12.15
CA SER A 137 -7.82 5.51 -13.02
C SER A 137 -7.91 6.85 -13.76
N GLU A 138 -7.78 7.96 -13.05
CA GLU A 138 -7.74 9.30 -13.66
C GLU A 138 -6.58 9.47 -14.65
N ALA A 139 -5.44 8.83 -14.37
CA ALA A 139 -4.26 8.93 -15.23
C ALA A 139 -4.38 8.12 -16.53
N THR A 140 -5.33 7.19 -16.62
CA THR A 140 -5.57 6.34 -17.81
C THR A 140 -6.76 6.78 -18.65
N GLU A 141 -7.60 7.67 -18.18
CA GLU A 141 -8.71 8.29 -18.89
C GLU A 141 -8.30 9.52 -19.71
#